data_017fa73231c037af3c2ac9615358c8b0
#
_entry.id   017fa73231c037af3c2ac9615358c8b0
#
_cell.length_a   1.000
_cell.length_b   1.000
_cell.length_c   1.000
_cell.angle_alpha   90.00
_cell.angle_beta   90.00
_cell.angle_gamma   90.00
#
_symmetry.space_group_name_H-M   'P 1'
#
loop_
_entity.id
_entity.type
_entity.pdbx_description
1 polymer ?
#
loop_
_entity_poly.entity_id
_entity_poly.type
_entity_poly.pdbx_seq_one_letter_code
_entity_poly.pdbx_strand_id
1 'polypeptide(L)'
;KSGLWKGVTRYQLYADAYMPYEWQPELKNISERLGLDFFSTPFDLEGVAFLQKMEIPIYKIASFEINDIPLIKQVAKVGKPIIMSTGVADYNDIKIALDACYEMGNKDVSLLKCTSEYPASLEQANLLTIPDMIATFKTVVGVSDHTMGSVVPMTSVALGARIVEKHFILDRSLGGPDSSFSMEPQEFKKMVDDVRDVESALGGIKREISDRERAKRRAIYAIVDINPGDIFTVENTKSVSYT
;
A
#
# COMPACT_ATOMS: atom_id res chain seq x y z
N LYS A 1 29.47 7.93 -8.27
CA LYS A 1 28.11 7.39 -8.38
C LYS A 1 28.21 5.86 -8.31
N SER A 2 27.63 5.25 -7.31
CA SER A 2 27.41 3.81 -7.19
C SER A 2 25.93 3.53 -7.48
N GLY A 3 25.58 2.35 -8.04
CA GLY A 3 24.20 1.92 -8.26
C GLY A 3 23.85 1.65 -9.72
N LEU A 4 22.56 1.39 -9.95
CA LEU A 4 22.00 0.89 -11.20
C LEU A 4 22.34 1.78 -12.42
N TRP A 5 22.48 3.10 -12.22
CA TRP A 5 22.69 4.10 -13.28
C TRP A 5 24.14 4.65 -13.31
N LYS A 6 25.10 3.80 -12.91
CA LYS A 6 26.54 4.18 -12.94
C LYS A 6 26.99 4.48 -14.37
N GLY A 7 27.56 5.67 -14.56
CA GLY A 7 28.12 6.10 -15.86
C GLY A 7 27.16 6.87 -16.76
N VAL A 8 25.87 7.00 -16.39
CA VAL A 8 24.87 7.80 -17.09
C VAL A 8 24.68 9.14 -16.39
N THR A 9 24.54 10.24 -17.12
CA THR A 9 24.14 11.53 -16.54
C THR A 9 22.66 11.51 -16.20
N ARG A 10 22.22 12.33 -15.23
CA ARG A 10 20.78 12.46 -14.95
C ARG A 10 19.98 12.94 -16.17
N TYR A 11 20.54 13.87 -16.92
CA TYR A 11 19.93 14.35 -18.15
C TYR A 11 19.66 13.23 -19.15
N GLN A 12 20.69 12.39 -19.40
CA GLN A 12 20.55 11.24 -20.31
C GLN A 12 19.52 10.24 -19.79
N LEU A 13 19.57 9.92 -18.48
CA LEU A 13 18.61 9.01 -17.86
C LEU A 13 17.17 9.50 -18.04
N TYR A 14 16.92 10.78 -17.77
CA TYR A 14 15.57 11.35 -17.91
C TYR A 14 15.14 11.47 -19.37
N ALA A 15 16.06 11.75 -20.29
CA ALA A 15 15.76 11.78 -21.72
C ALA A 15 15.37 10.39 -22.24
N ASP A 16 16.06 9.34 -21.78
CA ASP A 16 15.76 7.95 -22.14
C ASP A 16 14.50 7.39 -21.49
N ALA A 17 14.16 7.89 -20.28
CA ALA A 17 12.99 7.45 -19.50
C ALA A 17 11.74 8.34 -19.72
N TYR A 18 11.86 9.40 -20.50
CA TYR A 18 10.77 10.35 -20.73
C TYR A 18 9.56 9.67 -21.39
N MET A 19 8.38 9.88 -20.79
CA MET A 19 7.10 9.48 -21.40
C MET A 19 6.49 10.68 -22.13
N PRO A 20 6.36 10.63 -23.48
CA PRO A 20 5.75 11.71 -24.25
C PRO A 20 4.34 12.06 -23.78
N TYR A 21 4.00 13.33 -23.67
CA TYR A 21 2.67 13.78 -23.26
C TYR A 21 1.56 13.26 -24.18
N GLU A 22 1.83 13.12 -25.47
CA GLU A 22 0.88 12.60 -26.46
C GLU A 22 0.46 11.15 -26.24
N TRP A 23 1.22 10.37 -25.47
CA TRP A 23 0.84 9.00 -25.13
C TRP A 23 -0.19 8.94 -23.99
N GLN A 24 -0.19 9.90 -23.09
CA GLN A 24 -1.02 9.85 -21.88
C GLN A 24 -2.52 9.81 -22.16
N PRO A 25 -3.11 10.56 -23.12
CA PRO A 25 -4.53 10.44 -23.46
C PRO A 25 -4.93 9.05 -23.94
N GLU A 26 -4.07 8.40 -24.75
CA GLU A 26 -4.33 7.04 -25.21
C GLU A 26 -4.22 6.01 -24.07
N LEU A 27 -3.19 6.13 -23.21
CA LEU A 27 -3.02 5.31 -22.02
C LEU A 27 -4.22 5.44 -21.08
N LYS A 28 -4.75 6.65 -20.88
CA LYS A 28 -5.97 6.89 -20.11
C LYS A 28 -7.15 6.14 -20.72
N ASN A 29 -7.38 6.29 -22.03
CA ASN A 29 -8.46 5.59 -22.74
C ASN A 29 -8.37 4.07 -22.62
N ILE A 30 -7.16 3.51 -22.71
CA ILE A 30 -6.93 2.07 -22.55
C ILE A 30 -7.25 1.64 -21.12
N SER A 31 -6.76 2.36 -20.12
CA SER A 31 -6.99 2.07 -18.69
C SER A 31 -8.49 2.08 -18.38
N GLU A 32 -9.21 3.12 -18.79
CA GLU A 32 -10.65 3.27 -18.55
C GLU A 32 -11.47 2.15 -19.22
N ARG A 33 -11.11 1.72 -20.44
CA ARG A 33 -11.75 0.57 -21.11
C ARG A 33 -11.51 -0.75 -20.37
N LEU A 34 -10.43 -0.85 -19.62
CA LEU A 34 -10.12 -2.00 -18.77
C LEU A 34 -10.71 -1.89 -17.36
N GLY A 35 -11.44 -0.81 -17.06
CA GLY A 35 -12.01 -0.57 -15.74
C GLY A 35 -11.00 -0.13 -14.70
N LEU A 36 -9.88 0.49 -15.13
CA LEU A 36 -8.82 1.01 -14.29
C LEU A 36 -8.82 2.54 -14.32
N ASP A 37 -8.55 3.16 -13.19
CA ASP A 37 -8.28 4.58 -13.13
C ASP A 37 -6.86 4.88 -13.61
N PHE A 38 -6.74 5.88 -14.49
CA PHE A 38 -5.45 6.40 -14.94
C PHE A 38 -5.13 7.70 -14.21
N PHE A 39 -3.93 7.77 -13.63
CA PHE A 39 -3.39 9.02 -13.11
C PHE A 39 -1.87 9.08 -13.29
N SER A 40 -1.29 10.26 -13.10
CA SER A 40 0.12 10.50 -13.36
C SER A 40 0.72 11.46 -12.33
N THR A 41 2.05 11.56 -12.31
CA THR A 41 2.83 12.47 -11.47
C THR A 41 3.22 13.69 -12.29
N PRO A 42 2.76 14.90 -11.94
CA PRO A 42 3.33 16.12 -12.50
C PRO A 42 4.65 16.47 -11.79
N PHE A 43 5.64 16.92 -12.55
CA PHE A 43 6.93 17.35 -12.02
C PHE A 43 7.12 18.87 -12.09
N ASP A 44 6.18 19.60 -12.73
CA ASP A 44 6.17 21.04 -12.87
C ASP A 44 4.73 21.58 -13.06
N LEU A 45 4.60 22.90 -13.16
CA LEU A 45 3.30 23.56 -13.32
C LEU A 45 2.65 23.30 -14.69
N GLU A 46 3.44 23.05 -15.72
CA GLU A 46 2.95 22.71 -17.06
C GLU A 46 2.33 21.29 -17.04
N GLY A 47 3.00 20.35 -16.37
CA GLY A 47 2.47 19.00 -16.12
C GLY A 47 1.16 19.02 -15.35
N VAL A 48 1.02 19.89 -14.33
CA VAL A 48 -0.25 20.05 -13.61
C VAL A 48 -1.35 20.54 -14.55
N ALA A 49 -1.08 21.56 -15.36
CA ALA A 49 -2.05 22.12 -16.31
C ALA A 49 -2.45 21.09 -17.39
N PHE A 50 -1.49 20.30 -17.86
CA PHE A 50 -1.75 19.21 -18.81
C PHE A 50 -2.66 18.13 -18.21
N LEU A 51 -2.33 17.62 -17.02
CA LEU A 51 -3.11 16.59 -16.34
C LEU A 51 -4.51 17.10 -15.95
N GLN A 52 -4.64 18.39 -15.61
CA GLN A 52 -5.94 19.01 -15.36
C GLN A 52 -6.83 19.00 -16.60
N LYS A 53 -6.28 19.28 -17.80
CA LYS A 53 -7.02 19.18 -19.06
C LYS A 53 -7.44 17.75 -19.40
N MET A 54 -6.65 16.76 -18.95
CA MET A 54 -6.97 15.35 -19.09
C MET A 54 -8.05 14.87 -18.12
N GLU A 55 -8.43 15.70 -17.14
CA GLU A 55 -9.44 15.34 -16.11
C GLU A 55 -9.09 14.04 -15.37
N ILE A 56 -7.82 13.87 -14.98
CA ILE A 56 -7.42 12.69 -14.20
C ILE A 56 -8.08 12.68 -12.82
N PRO A 57 -8.41 11.50 -12.28
CA PRO A 57 -9.15 11.40 -11.00
C PRO A 57 -8.30 11.70 -9.78
N ILE A 58 -7.00 11.47 -9.82
CA ILE A 58 -6.07 11.52 -8.69
C ILE A 58 -4.75 12.14 -9.15
N TYR A 59 -4.08 12.90 -8.28
CA TYR A 59 -2.73 13.40 -8.51
C TYR A 59 -1.72 12.67 -7.64
N LYS A 60 -0.57 12.31 -8.23
CA LYS A 60 0.56 11.74 -7.51
C LYS A 60 1.65 12.80 -7.28
N ILE A 61 2.18 12.88 -6.07
CA ILE A 61 3.42 13.60 -5.76
C ILE A 61 4.47 12.55 -5.41
N ALA A 62 5.56 12.50 -6.16
CA ALA A 62 6.63 11.54 -5.90
C ALA A 62 7.50 11.99 -4.71
N SER A 63 8.34 11.08 -4.20
CA SER A 63 9.11 11.34 -2.98
C SER A 63 10.05 12.53 -3.09
N PHE A 64 10.64 12.74 -4.27
CA PHE A 64 11.61 13.82 -4.48
C PHE A 64 10.99 15.20 -4.59
N GLU A 65 9.68 15.30 -4.86
CA GLU A 65 8.92 16.53 -5.00
C GLU A 65 8.24 16.98 -3.70
N ILE A 66 8.39 16.23 -2.60
CA ILE A 66 7.70 16.51 -1.34
C ILE A 66 8.04 17.88 -0.72
N ASN A 67 9.19 18.44 -1.07
CA ASN A 67 9.62 19.77 -0.64
C ASN A 67 9.34 20.88 -1.68
N ASP A 68 8.76 20.55 -2.84
CA ASP A 68 8.33 21.54 -3.82
C ASP A 68 6.93 22.10 -3.45
N ILE A 69 6.92 22.98 -2.47
CA ILE A 69 5.68 23.56 -1.95
C ILE A 69 4.89 24.33 -3.01
N PRO A 70 5.49 25.07 -3.96
CA PRO A 70 4.76 25.66 -5.08
C PRO A 70 4.01 24.64 -5.94
N LEU A 71 4.66 23.54 -6.31
CA LEU A 71 4.04 22.44 -7.06
C LEU A 71 2.89 21.82 -6.27
N ILE A 72 3.11 21.47 -4.99
CA ILE A 72 2.10 20.88 -4.11
C ILE A 72 0.87 21.79 -3.99
N LYS A 73 1.07 23.10 -3.77
CA LYS A 73 -0.04 24.06 -3.72
C LYS A 73 -0.83 24.15 -5.02
N GLN A 74 -0.14 24.07 -6.17
CA GLN A 74 -0.81 24.10 -7.46
C GLN A 74 -1.62 22.81 -7.71
N VAL A 75 -1.07 21.65 -7.37
CA VAL A 75 -1.82 20.38 -7.42
C VAL A 75 -3.03 20.42 -6.48
N ALA A 76 -2.84 20.89 -5.24
CA ALA A 76 -3.92 20.96 -4.27
C ALA A 76 -5.09 21.86 -4.69
N LYS A 77 -4.80 22.98 -5.39
CA LYS A 77 -5.83 23.88 -5.96
C LYS A 77 -6.76 23.20 -6.97
N VAL A 78 -6.32 22.12 -7.62
CA VAL A 78 -7.18 21.37 -8.55
C VAL A 78 -8.37 20.72 -7.81
N GLY A 79 -8.25 20.47 -6.50
CA GLY A 79 -9.32 19.93 -5.67
C GLY A 79 -9.59 18.44 -5.88
N LYS A 80 -8.65 17.70 -6.45
CA LYS A 80 -8.73 16.24 -6.61
C LYS A 80 -7.95 15.54 -5.49
N PRO A 81 -8.22 14.26 -5.19
CA PRO A 81 -7.40 13.47 -4.26
C PRO A 81 -5.92 13.49 -4.62
N ILE A 82 -5.08 13.49 -3.60
CA ILE A 82 -3.61 13.49 -3.76
C ILE A 82 -3.03 12.26 -3.06
N ILE A 83 -2.15 11.53 -3.74
CA ILE A 83 -1.29 10.49 -3.16
C ILE A 83 0.14 11.03 -3.13
N MET A 84 0.75 11.11 -1.96
CA MET A 84 2.07 11.70 -1.75
C MET A 84 3.04 10.68 -1.15
N SER A 85 4.15 10.42 -1.83
CA SER A 85 5.23 9.55 -1.32
C SER A 85 6.20 10.31 -0.45
N THR A 86 6.73 9.64 0.61
CA THR A 86 7.50 10.27 1.69
C THR A 86 8.93 9.75 1.84
N GLY A 87 9.49 9.11 0.81
CA GLY A 87 10.73 8.33 0.92
C GLY A 87 12.00 9.10 1.22
N VAL A 88 12.01 10.43 1.05
CA VAL A 88 13.15 11.32 1.33
C VAL A 88 12.77 12.46 2.28
N ALA A 89 11.68 12.31 3.03
CA ALA A 89 11.14 13.32 3.92
C ALA A 89 11.23 12.89 5.39
N ASP A 90 11.48 13.81 6.27
CA ASP A 90 11.20 13.65 7.70
C ASP A 90 9.75 14.04 8.04
N TYR A 91 9.35 13.89 9.30
CA TYR A 91 7.97 14.20 9.71
C TYR A 91 7.63 15.69 9.66
N ASN A 92 8.62 16.56 9.75
CA ASN A 92 8.41 18.00 9.58
C ASN A 92 8.17 18.35 8.11
N ASP A 93 8.92 17.73 7.18
CA ASP A 93 8.70 17.90 5.74
C ASP A 93 7.31 17.44 5.33
N ILE A 94 6.89 16.26 5.82
CA ILE A 94 5.55 15.72 5.57
C ILE A 94 4.48 16.67 6.09
N LYS A 95 4.66 17.20 7.29
CA LYS A 95 3.72 18.17 7.88
C LYS A 95 3.62 19.44 7.04
N ILE A 96 4.75 20.00 6.60
CA ILE A 96 4.77 21.20 5.74
C ILE A 96 4.03 20.94 4.43
N ALA A 97 4.24 19.78 3.80
CA ALA A 97 3.57 19.39 2.57
C ALA A 97 2.04 19.23 2.76
N LEU A 98 1.61 18.60 3.86
CA LEU A 98 0.20 18.49 4.22
C LEU A 98 -0.44 19.84 4.50
N ASP A 99 0.22 20.69 5.28
CA ASP A 99 -0.25 22.04 5.57
C ASP A 99 -0.43 22.86 4.28
N ALA A 100 0.50 22.72 3.31
CA ALA A 100 0.39 23.35 2.01
C ALA A 100 -0.85 22.91 1.22
N CYS A 101 -1.21 21.62 1.31
CA CYS A 101 -2.47 21.12 0.71
C CYS A 101 -3.69 21.70 1.44
N TYR A 102 -3.68 21.72 2.77
CA TYR A 102 -4.80 22.19 3.61
C TYR A 102 -5.03 23.69 3.45
N GLU A 103 -3.97 24.49 3.31
CA GLU A 103 -4.06 25.94 2.98
C GLU A 103 -4.78 26.20 1.66
N MET A 104 -4.68 25.28 0.70
CA MET A 104 -5.40 25.36 -0.59
C MET A 104 -6.83 24.78 -0.51
N GLY A 105 -7.28 24.34 0.67
CA GLY A 105 -8.60 23.75 0.88
C GLY A 105 -8.70 22.27 0.59
N ASN A 106 -7.61 21.62 0.17
CA ASN A 106 -7.62 20.20 -0.16
C ASN A 106 -7.18 19.36 1.04
N LYS A 107 -8.12 18.58 1.58
CA LYS A 107 -7.89 17.68 2.72
C LYS A 107 -7.84 16.20 2.32
N ASP A 108 -8.09 15.90 1.06
CA ASP A 108 -8.08 14.53 0.55
C ASP A 108 -6.66 14.15 0.11
N VAL A 109 -5.82 13.91 1.10
CA VAL A 109 -4.40 13.56 0.91
C VAL A 109 -4.10 12.24 1.57
N SER A 110 -3.57 11.29 0.80
CA SER A 110 -3.04 10.02 1.27
C SER A 110 -1.52 10.05 1.22
N LEU A 111 -0.87 9.44 2.21
CA LEU A 111 0.59 9.35 2.28
C LEU A 111 1.05 7.93 1.94
N LEU A 112 2.17 7.79 1.24
CA LEU A 112 2.82 6.51 1.06
C LEU A 112 4.14 6.49 1.81
N LYS A 113 4.27 5.58 2.79
CA LYS A 113 5.58 5.21 3.31
C LYS A 113 6.40 4.64 2.15
N CYS A 114 7.53 5.22 1.88
CA CYS A 114 8.37 4.83 0.76
C CYS A 114 9.83 4.61 1.22
N THR A 115 10.54 3.71 0.54
CA THR A 115 11.99 3.56 0.64
C THR A 115 12.57 3.86 -0.73
N SER A 116 13.19 5.05 -0.87
CA SER A 116 13.70 5.54 -2.17
C SER A 116 15.07 4.95 -2.50
N GLU A 117 15.16 3.62 -2.47
CA GLU A 117 16.27 2.83 -3.01
C GLU A 117 15.76 1.83 -4.05
N TYR A 118 16.54 1.57 -5.10
CA TYR A 118 16.10 0.89 -6.31
C TYR A 118 17.10 -0.19 -6.75
N PRO A 119 16.89 -1.50 -6.44
CA PRO A 119 15.87 -2.03 -5.53
C PRO A 119 16.15 -1.72 -4.06
N ALA A 120 15.10 -1.69 -3.23
CA ALA A 120 15.23 -1.60 -1.79
C ALA A 120 15.43 -2.98 -1.15
N SER A 121 16.19 -3.06 -0.06
CA SER A 121 16.28 -4.27 0.75
C SER A 121 15.12 -4.35 1.77
N LEU A 122 14.81 -5.56 2.25
CA LEU A 122 13.76 -5.76 3.24
C LEU A 122 14.07 -5.04 4.57
N GLU A 123 15.34 -4.98 4.96
CA GLU A 123 15.79 -4.31 6.18
C GLU A 123 15.52 -2.80 6.18
N GLN A 124 15.52 -2.20 4.98
CA GLN A 124 15.27 -0.77 4.79
C GLN A 124 13.77 -0.43 4.76
N ALA A 125 12.90 -1.43 4.67
CA ALA A 125 11.46 -1.21 4.54
C ALA A 125 10.84 -0.52 5.77
N ASN A 126 11.34 -0.77 6.98
CA ASN A 126 10.92 -0.10 8.23
C ASN A 126 9.38 0.06 8.35
N LEU A 127 8.64 -1.04 8.16
CA LEU A 127 7.19 -1.03 7.99
C LEU A 127 6.40 -0.58 9.22
N LEU A 128 7.01 -0.65 10.43
CA LEU A 128 6.40 -0.10 11.64
C LEU A 128 6.17 1.43 11.56
N THR A 129 6.78 2.10 10.60
CA THR A 129 6.51 3.52 10.29
C THR A 129 5.06 3.72 9.80
N ILE A 130 4.42 2.72 9.18
CA ILE A 130 3.04 2.84 8.66
C ILE A 130 2.03 3.13 9.77
N PRO A 131 1.88 2.31 10.83
CA PRO A 131 0.96 2.61 11.91
C PRO A 131 1.31 3.90 12.67
N ASP A 132 2.58 4.25 12.76
CA ASP A 132 3.02 5.51 13.37
C ASP A 132 2.61 6.73 12.53
N MET A 133 2.76 6.68 11.20
CA MET A 133 2.25 7.72 10.29
C MET A 133 0.72 7.85 10.36
N ILE A 134 -0.03 6.73 10.43
CA ILE A 134 -1.49 6.74 10.60
C ILE A 134 -1.85 7.46 11.89
N ALA A 135 -1.18 7.13 12.99
CA ALA A 135 -1.43 7.74 14.30
C ALA A 135 -1.07 9.22 14.34
N THR A 136 0.02 9.63 13.68
CA THR A 136 0.56 10.99 13.70
C THR A 136 -0.22 11.93 12.79
N PHE A 137 -0.38 11.56 11.51
CA PHE A 137 -0.94 12.46 10.49
C PHE A 137 -2.46 12.34 10.33
N LYS A 138 -3.10 11.31 10.90
CA LYS A 138 -4.56 11.08 10.86
C LYS A 138 -5.13 11.05 9.43
N THR A 139 -4.36 10.54 8.48
CA THR A 139 -4.75 10.39 7.07
C THR A 139 -4.61 8.94 6.62
N VAL A 140 -5.08 8.63 5.43
CA VAL A 140 -4.85 7.32 4.80
C VAL A 140 -3.36 7.16 4.53
N VAL A 141 -2.81 6.02 4.93
CA VAL A 141 -1.40 5.68 4.66
C VAL A 141 -1.34 4.41 3.84
N GLY A 142 -0.43 4.38 2.89
CA GLY A 142 -0.08 3.24 2.07
C GLY A 142 1.43 2.99 2.07
N VAL A 143 1.87 2.17 1.13
CA VAL A 143 3.28 1.89 0.87
C VAL A 143 3.61 2.08 -0.60
N SER A 144 4.75 2.72 -0.90
CA SER A 144 5.41 2.71 -2.20
C SER A 144 6.63 1.79 -2.07
N ASP A 145 6.58 0.65 -2.75
CA ASP A 145 7.49 -0.48 -2.51
C ASP A 145 8.40 -0.75 -3.70
N HIS A 146 9.70 -0.75 -3.45
CA HIS A 146 10.76 -1.04 -4.40
C HIS A 146 11.53 -2.34 -4.07
N THR A 147 11.02 -3.15 -3.15
CA THR A 147 11.58 -4.48 -2.84
C THR A 147 11.10 -5.51 -3.86
N MET A 148 11.74 -6.68 -3.89
CA MET A 148 11.27 -7.80 -4.69
C MET A 148 10.19 -8.59 -3.94
N GLY A 149 9.21 -9.10 -4.71
CA GLY A 149 8.16 -9.99 -4.18
C GLY A 149 7.06 -9.28 -3.39
N SER A 150 6.23 -10.05 -2.66
CA SER A 150 4.99 -9.60 -2.00
C SER A 150 5.08 -9.41 -0.48
N VAL A 151 6.25 -9.67 0.14
CA VAL A 151 6.40 -9.59 1.61
C VAL A 151 6.08 -8.20 2.15
N VAL A 152 6.62 -7.16 1.53
CA VAL A 152 6.39 -5.76 1.95
C VAL A 152 4.93 -5.35 1.71
N PRO A 153 4.31 -5.55 0.53
CA PRO A 153 2.90 -5.30 0.32
C PRO A 153 1.98 -5.98 1.35
N MET A 154 2.11 -7.28 1.55
CA MET A 154 1.31 -8.07 2.50
C MET A 154 1.43 -7.54 3.94
N THR A 155 2.67 -7.35 4.39
CA THR A 155 2.95 -6.86 5.74
C THR A 155 2.43 -5.44 5.94
N SER A 156 2.57 -4.58 4.92
CA SER A 156 2.06 -3.20 4.97
C SER A 156 0.54 -3.17 5.17
N VAL A 157 -0.20 -4.01 4.44
CA VAL A 157 -1.66 -4.12 4.59
C VAL A 157 -2.02 -4.64 5.98
N ALA A 158 -1.30 -5.63 6.50
CA ALA A 158 -1.49 -6.12 7.88
C ALA A 158 -1.24 -5.02 8.94
N LEU A 159 -0.36 -4.06 8.65
CA LEU A 159 -0.07 -2.90 9.50
C LEU A 159 -1.00 -1.70 9.28
N GLY A 160 -2.00 -1.82 8.41
CA GLY A 160 -3.02 -0.80 8.19
C GLY A 160 -2.87 0.03 6.92
N ALA A 161 -1.91 -0.29 6.04
CA ALA A 161 -1.81 0.35 4.73
C ALA A 161 -3.09 0.09 3.89
N ARG A 162 -3.53 1.12 3.15
CA ARG A 162 -4.71 1.05 2.27
C ARG A 162 -4.37 1.19 0.79
N ILE A 163 -3.14 1.54 0.47
CA ILE A 163 -2.63 1.73 -0.88
C ILE A 163 -1.31 0.97 -0.96
N VAL A 164 -1.12 0.23 -2.04
CA VAL A 164 0.15 -0.39 -2.41
C VAL A 164 0.54 0.12 -3.79
N GLU A 165 1.69 0.76 -3.89
CA GLU A 165 2.29 1.21 -5.14
C GLU A 165 3.50 0.33 -5.43
N LYS A 166 3.61 -0.16 -6.67
CA LYS A 166 4.65 -1.10 -7.08
C LYS A 166 5.02 -0.89 -8.54
N HIS A 167 6.31 -0.98 -8.86
CA HIS A 167 6.77 -0.99 -10.25
C HIS A 167 6.31 -2.25 -10.99
N PHE A 168 5.85 -2.07 -12.23
CA PHE A 168 5.33 -3.12 -13.08
C PHE A 168 5.97 -3.08 -14.48
N ILE A 169 6.26 -4.22 -15.04
CA ILE A 169 6.77 -4.37 -16.40
C ILE A 169 6.20 -5.64 -17.04
N LEU A 170 6.04 -5.67 -18.36
CA LEU A 170 5.57 -6.86 -19.06
C LEU A 170 6.60 -7.98 -19.05
N ASP A 171 7.88 -7.63 -19.24
CA ASP A 171 9.00 -8.57 -19.28
C ASP A 171 10.28 -7.78 -18.95
N ARG A 172 11.05 -8.22 -17.95
CA ARG A 172 12.31 -7.58 -17.54
C ARG A 172 13.36 -7.59 -18.64
N SER A 173 13.30 -8.53 -19.58
CA SER A 173 14.22 -8.60 -20.73
C SER A 173 14.09 -7.42 -21.69
N LEU A 174 12.97 -6.69 -21.66
CA LEU A 174 12.78 -5.46 -22.44
C LEU A 174 13.77 -4.35 -22.01
N GLY A 175 14.37 -4.45 -20.82
CA GLY A 175 15.29 -3.45 -20.29
C GLY A 175 14.57 -2.17 -19.87
N GLY A 176 15.36 -1.13 -19.59
CA GLY A 176 14.90 0.16 -19.10
C GLY A 176 15.40 0.45 -17.68
N PRO A 177 15.28 1.71 -17.21
CA PRO A 177 15.89 2.15 -15.95
C PRO A 177 15.46 1.34 -14.72
N ASP A 178 14.20 0.91 -14.66
CA ASP A 178 13.58 0.28 -13.49
C ASP A 178 13.22 -1.20 -13.72
N SER A 179 13.61 -1.77 -14.87
CA SER A 179 13.20 -3.11 -15.29
C SER A 179 13.58 -4.19 -14.28
N SER A 180 14.79 -4.12 -13.71
CA SER A 180 15.37 -5.20 -12.91
C SER A 180 14.63 -5.49 -11.61
N PHE A 181 13.89 -4.54 -11.06
CA PHE A 181 13.11 -4.69 -9.81
C PHE A 181 11.59 -4.54 -10.02
N SER A 182 11.13 -4.23 -11.25
CA SER A 182 9.72 -4.21 -11.58
C SER A 182 9.11 -5.61 -11.56
N MET A 183 7.87 -5.73 -11.12
CA MET A 183 7.14 -7.00 -11.13
C MET A 183 6.58 -7.31 -12.51
N GLU A 184 6.75 -8.55 -12.94
CA GLU A 184 6.10 -9.09 -14.15
C GLU A 184 4.64 -9.48 -13.87
N PRO A 185 3.80 -9.68 -14.91
CA PRO A 185 2.36 -9.87 -14.74
C PRO A 185 1.96 -10.97 -13.75
N GLN A 186 2.64 -12.11 -13.77
CA GLN A 186 2.33 -13.24 -12.89
C GLN A 186 2.72 -12.93 -11.42
N GLU A 187 3.84 -12.25 -11.23
CA GLU A 187 4.29 -11.82 -9.90
C GLU A 187 3.36 -10.76 -9.32
N PHE A 188 2.95 -9.79 -10.17
CA PHE A 188 2.03 -8.73 -9.76
C PHE A 188 0.65 -9.31 -9.40
N LYS A 189 0.13 -10.23 -10.25
CA LYS A 189 -1.12 -10.93 -9.96
C LYS A 189 -1.04 -11.67 -8.63
N LYS A 190 0.05 -12.43 -8.42
CA LYS A 190 0.24 -13.15 -7.15
C LYS A 190 0.28 -12.19 -5.96
N MET A 191 0.97 -11.07 -6.07
CA MET A 191 0.99 -10.04 -5.01
C MET A 191 -0.41 -9.53 -4.70
N VAL A 192 -1.23 -9.26 -5.72
CA VAL A 192 -2.62 -8.81 -5.52
C VAL A 192 -3.44 -9.87 -4.80
N ASP A 193 -3.35 -11.13 -5.24
CA ASP A 193 -4.04 -12.25 -4.60
C ASP A 193 -3.60 -12.39 -3.12
N ASP A 194 -2.29 -12.37 -2.84
CA ASP A 194 -1.71 -12.45 -1.49
C ASP A 194 -2.21 -11.30 -0.59
N VAL A 195 -2.29 -10.07 -1.12
CA VAL A 195 -2.79 -8.89 -0.39
C VAL A 195 -4.28 -9.05 -0.05
N ARG A 196 -5.10 -9.58 -0.98
CA ARG A 196 -6.53 -9.85 -0.73
C ARG A 196 -6.73 -10.95 0.31
N ASP A 197 -5.87 -11.96 0.29
CA ASP A 197 -5.87 -13.01 1.31
C ASP A 197 -5.54 -12.45 2.70
N VAL A 198 -4.56 -11.53 2.80
CA VAL A 198 -4.25 -10.82 4.05
C VAL A 198 -5.45 -9.99 4.52
N GLU A 199 -6.10 -9.21 3.66
CA GLU A 199 -7.31 -8.45 4.03
C GLU A 199 -8.40 -9.36 4.57
N SER A 200 -8.65 -10.49 3.91
CA SER A 200 -9.62 -11.49 4.35
C SER A 200 -9.24 -12.10 5.71
N ALA A 201 -7.96 -12.43 5.90
CA ALA A 201 -7.45 -13.03 7.13
C ALA A 201 -7.48 -12.06 8.33
N LEU A 202 -7.30 -10.77 8.12
CA LEU A 202 -7.39 -9.76 9.17
C LEU A 202 -8.80 -9.70 9.79
N GLY A 203 -9.85 -9.83 8.97
CA GLY A 203 -11.25 -9.88 9.44
C GLY A 203 -11.58 -8.77 10.43
N GLY A 204 -12.35 -9.13 11.46
CA GLY A 204 -12.71 -8.25 12.58
C GLY A 204 -12.25 -8.79 13.93
N ILE A 205 -12.26 -7.96 14.96
CA ILE A 205 -11.97 -8.38 16.33
C ILE A 205 -13.12 -9.30 16.80
N LYS A 206 -12.83 -10.59 16.97
CA LYS A 206 -13.77 -11.58 17.46
C LYS A 206 -13.63 -11.72 18.98
N ARG A 207 -14.59 -11.22 19.73
CA ARG A 207 -14.64 -11.31 21.22
C ARG A 207 -15.59 -12.37 21.73
N GLU A 208 -16.53 -12.81 20.91
CA GLU A 208 -17.55 -13.78 21.26
C GLU A 208 -17.39 -15.05 20.44
N ILE A 209 -17.87 -16.15 20.99
CA ILE A 209 -17.94 -17.44 20.29
C ILE A 209 -19.40 -17.79 20.00
N SER A 210 -19.65 -18.38 18.85
CA SER A 210 -20.96 -18.90 18.46
C SER A 210 -21.36 -20.12 19.29
N ASP A 211 -22.65 -20.43 19.33
CA ASP A 211 -23.14 -21.64 19.98
C ASP A 211 -22.54 -22.92 19.39
N ARG A 212 -22.30 -22.93 18.06
CA ARG A 212 -21.61 -24.02 17.37
C ARG A 212 -20.18 -24.20 17.87
N GLU A 213 -19.44 -23.13 18.15
CA GLU A 213 -18.09 -23.21 18.72
C GLU A 213 -18.13 -23.59 20.19
N ARG A 214 -19.13 -23.10 20.92
CA ARG A 214 -19.37 -23.45 22.32
C ARG A 214 -19.67 -24.96 22.47
N ALA A 215 -20.48 -25.52 21.57
CA ALA A 215 -20.82 -26.92 21.53
C ALA A 215 -19.60 -27.84 21.29
N LYS A 216 -18.51 -27.35 20.72
CA LYS A 216 -17.25 -28.10 20.54
C LYS A 216 -16.37 -28.15 21.78
N ARG A 217 -16.74 -27.46 22.85
CA ARG A 217 -15.96 -27.48 24.09
C ARG A 217 -16.03 -28.85 24.75
N ARG A 218 -14.99 -29.18 25.49
CA ARG A 218 -15.03 -30.34 26.39
C ARG A 218 -16.11 -30.14 27.45
N ALA A 219 -16.84 -31.21 27.75
CA ALA A 219 -17.81 -31.24 28.82
C ALA A 219 -17.55 -32.46 29.71
N ILE A 220 -18.08 -32.45 30.94
CA ILE A 220 -17.99 -33.55 31.85
C ILE A 220 -19.18 -34.47 31.58
N TYR A 221 -18.89 -35.73 31.37
CA TYR A 221 -19.87 -36.77 31.13
C TYR A 221 -19.76 -37.87 32.20
N ALA A 222 -20.90 -38.44 32.58
CA ALA A 222 -20.93 -39.69 33.32
C ALA A 222 -20.35 -40.82 32.46
N ILE A 223 -19.47 -41.63 33.00
CA ILE A 223 -18.83 -42.78 32.32
C ILE A 223 -19.33 -44.12 32.86
N VAL A 224 -20.14 -44.10 33.91
CA VAL A 224 -20.90 -45.17 34.47
C VAL A 224 -22.26 -44.65 34.93
N ASP A 225 -23.21 -45.55 35.24
CA ASP A 225 -24.50 -45.15 35.80
C ASP A 225 -24.31 -44.48 37.17
N ILE A 226 -24.97 -43.34 37.37
CA ILE A 226 -24.93 -42.52 38.58
C ILE A 226 -26.36 -42.45 39.14
N ASN A 227 -26.58 -42.88 40.36
CA ASN A 227 -27.89 -42.85 40.97
C ASN A 227 -28.19 -41.46 41.59
N PRO A 228 -29.48 -41.15 41.80
CA PRO A 228 -29.87 -39.94 42.55
C PRO A 228 -29.26 -39.96 43.97
N GLY A 229 -28.46 -38.93 44.27
CA GLY A 229 -27.76 -38.78 45.55
C GLY A 229 -26.30 -39.17 45.53
N ASP A 230 -25.80 -39.79 44.44
CA ASP A 230 -24.38 -40.11 44.31
C ASP A 230 -23.55 -38.83 44.04
N ILE A 231 -22.32 -38.85 44.57
CA ILE A 231 -21.37 -37.76 44.38
C ILE A 231 -20.62 -37.97 43.05
N PHE A 232 -20.46 -36.90 42.24
CA PHE A 232 -19.60 -36.92 41.06
C PHE A 232 -18.14 -37.02 41.49
N THR A 233 -17.44 -38.01 40.95
CA THR A 233 -16.02 -38.27 41.24
C THR A 233 -15.24 -38.44 39.91
N VAL A 234 -13.92 -38.54 39.99
CA VAL A 234 -13.06 -38.81 38.83
C VAL A 234 -13.22 -40.25 38.31
N GLU A 235 -13.78 -41.15 39.11
CA GLU A 235 -14.05 -42.55 38.75
C GLU A 235 -15.38 -42.70 37.99
N ASN A 236 -16.36 -41.83 38.21
CA ASN A 236 -17.66 -41.90 37.56
C ASN A 236 -17.93 -40.80 36.53
N THR A 237 -17.03 -39.82 36.39
CA THR A 237 -17.12 -38.75 35.40
C THR A 237 -15.80 -38.56 34.66
N LYS A 238 -15.89 -38.09 33.43
CA LYS A 238 -14.73 -37.77 32.60
C LYS A 238 -14.97 -36.54 31.72
N SER A 239 -13.94 -35.67 31.59
CA SER A 239 -13.96 -34.59 30.62
C SER A 239 -13.67 -35.15 29.24
N VAL A 240 -14.62 -35.02 28.31
CA VAL A 240 -14.55 -35.57 26.96
C VAL A 240 -14.81 -34.48 25.93
N SER A 241 -14.15 -34.57 24.75
CA SER A 241 -14.46 -33.81 23.54
C SER A 241 -15.02 -34.79 22.51
N TYR A 242 -16.21 -34.54 22.05
CA TYR A 242 -16.81 -35.28 20.93
C TYR A 242 -16.69 -34.40 19.66
N THR A 243 -15.52 -34.42 19.01
CA THR A 243 -15.30 -33.83 17.69
C THR A 243 -14.92 -34.91 16.70
#